data_16e4de4c03b346479ca724ad90fd189f
#
_entry.id   16e4de4c03b346479ca724ad90fd189f
#
_cell.length_a   1.000
_cell.length_b   1.000
_cell.length_c   1.000
_cell.angle_alpha   90.00
_cell.angle_beta   90.00
_cell.angle_gamma   90.00
#
_symmetry.space_group_name_H-M   'P 1'
#
loop_
_entity.id
_entity.type
_entity.pdbx_description
1 polymer ?
#
loop_
_entity_poly.entity_id
_entity_poly.type
_entity_poly.pdbx_seq_one_letter_code
_entity_poly.pdbx_strand_id
1 'polypeptide(L)'
;FVNMGYNVKFIGDNFYKHEPYTTTLQQMGVEVLYGDYYYNNWKEWLKSNGKYFDYVFLSRPHISIKYIDAVREYTKAKIIYFGHDLHYLREMREYELTGNEQSLKDSKDWKKTELELMRKADVSYYLSNVELAEIAKVDPTVKVRRVPINIYTDIPDIHYQAENRKDIIFVGGFGHPPNIDAVKWLGEEIMPKVWEKN
;
A
#
# COMPACT_ATOMS: atom_id res chain seq x y z
N PHE A 1 5.12 12.84 -8.58
CA PHE A 1 6.13 13.66 -7.89
C PHE A 1 7.06 14.35 -8.90
N VAL A 2 7.62 13.63 -9.89
CA VAL A 2 8.47 14.26 -10.94
C VAL A 2 7.75 15.40 -11.65
N ASN A 3 6.49 15.21 -12.08
CA ASN A 3 5.67 16.24 -12.70
C ASN A 3 5.35 17.44 -11.77
N MET A 4 5.54 17.28 -10.47
CA MET A 4 5.43 18.37 -9.48
C MET A 4 6.77 19.07 -9.23
N GLY A 5 7.81 18.71 -9.97
CA GLY A 5 9.14 19.31 -9.86
C GLY A 5 10.05 18.71 -8.78
N TYR A 6 9.68 17.59 -8.18
CA TYR A 6 10.56 16.93 -7.20
C TYR A 6 11.65 16.11 -7.88
N ASN A 7 12.84 16.16 -7.31
CA ASN A 7 13.91 15.20 -7.60
C ASN A 7 13.61 13.90 -6.84
N VAL A 8 13.24 12.84 -7.56
CA VAL A 8 12.74 11.60 -6.98
C VAL A 8 13.80 10.51 -7.03
N LYS A 9 14.10 9.90 -5.89
CA LYS A 9 14.89 8.69 -5.78
C LYS A 9 13.98 7.53 -5.34
N PHE A 10 14.21 6.35 -5.91
CA PHE A 10 13.45 5.15 -5.60
C PHE A 10 14.39 4.01 -5.21
N ILE A 11 14.04 3.31 -4.12
CA ILE A 11 14.72 2.10 -3.67
C ILE A 11 13.66 1.02 -3.47
N GLY A 12 13.80 -0.12 -4.14
CA GLY A 12 13.06 -1.34 -3.80
C GLY A 12 13.73 -2.09 -2.65
N ASP A 13 12.96 -2.69 -1.74
CA ASP A 13 13.48 -3.39 -0.55
C ASP A 13 14.46 -4.53 -0.88
N ASN A 14 14.31 -5.14 -2.07
CA ASN A 14 15.22 -6.18 -2.54
C ASN A 14 16.44 -5.65 -3.31
N PHE A 15 16.51 -4.35 -3.57
CA PHE A 15 17.59 -3.69 -4.34
C PHE A 15 17.85 -4.32 -5.73
N TYR A 16 16.84 -4.96 -6.29
CA TYR A 16 16.97 -5.65 -7.57
C TYR A 16 16.52 -4.76 -8.73
N LYS A 17 17.23 -4.88 -9.87
CA LYS A 17 16.83 -4.21 -11.11
C LYS A 17 15.73 -5.01 -11.79
N HIS A 18 14.48 -4.54 -11.66
CA HIS A 18 13.32 -5.17 -12.30
C HIS A 18 12.99 -4.51 -13.62
N GLU A 19 13.27 -5.22 -14.72
CA GLU A 19 12.83 -4.77 -16.04
C GLU A 19 11.41 -5.28 -16.38
N PRO A 20 10.61 -4.50 -17.08
CA PRO A 20 10.88 -3.17 -17.66
C PRO A 20 10.69 -1.98 -16.69
N TYR A 21 10.29 -2.23 -15.45
CA TYR A 21 9.86 -1.19 -14.50
C TYR A 21 10.99 -0.22 -14.13
N THR A 22 12.20 -0.71 -13.93
CA THR A 22 13.35 0.14 -13.61
C THR A 22 13.64 1.12 -14.75
N THR A 23 13.72 0.64 -15.97
CA THR A 23 13.93 1.49 -17.16
C THR A 23 12.79 2.51 -17.31
N THR A 24 11.54 2.10 -17.12
CA THR A 24 10.39 2.99 -17.18
C THR A 24 10.49 4.12 -16.17
N LEU A 25 10.81 3.81 -14.89
CA LEU A 25 10.98 4.83 -13.86
C LEU A 25 12.11 5.80 -14.20
N GLN A 26 13.25 5.30 -14.69
CA GLN A 26 14.38 6.12 -15.11
C GLN A 26 14.02 7.06 -16.27
N GLN A 27 13.28 6.58 -17.26
CA GLN A 27 12.77 7.41 -18.38
C GLN A 27 11.79 8.50 -17.91
N MET A 28 11.09 8.26 -16.80
CA MET A 28 10.24 9.27 -16.15
C MET A 28 11.05 10.28 -15.30
N GLY A 29 12.35 10.18 -15.22
CA GLY A 29 13.22 11.08 -14.45
C GLY A 29 13.41 10.67 -12.99
N VAL A 30 13.09 9.43 -12.62
CA VAL A 30 13.34 8.88 -11.28
C VAL A 30 14.73 8.25 -11.21
N GLU A 31 15.53 8.63 -10.23
CA GLU A 31 16.78 7.94 -9.92
C GLU A 31 16.49 6.65 -9.15
N VAL A 32 16.68 5.51 -9.82
CA VAL A 32 16.45 4.18 -9.21
C VAL A 32 17.77 3.65 -8.65
N LEU A 33 17.81 3.40 -7.34
CA LEU A 33 18.97 2.92 -6.61
C LEU A 33 18.84 1.41 -6.43
N TYR A 34 19.73 0.64 -7.09
CA TYR A 34 19.69 -0.84 -7.08
C TYR A 34 21.11 -1.42 -7.13
N GLY A 35 21.19 -2.74 -6.92
CA GLY A 35 22.44 -3.51 -7.01
C GLY A 35 23.15 -3.65 -5.68
N ASP A 36 24.21 -4.48 -5.69
CA ASP A 36 24.93 -4.92 -4.50
C ASP A 36 25.53 -3.78 -3.67
N TYR A 37 25.94 -2.70 -4.33
CA TYR A 37 26.43 -1.54 -3.62
C TYR A 37 25.38 -0.99 -2.65
N TYR A 38 24.16 -0.72 -3.14
CA TYR A 38 23.09 -0.18 -2.30
C TYR A 38 22.55 -1.22 -1.33
N TYR A 39 22.44 -2.48 -1.72
CA TYR A 39 22.03 -3.56 -0.84
C TYR A 39 22.93 -3.65 0.40
N ASN A 40 24.25 -3.59 0.22
CA ASN A 40 25.20 -3.70 1.32
C ASN A 40 25.44 -2.39 2.08
N ASN A 41 25.20 -1.23 1.45
CA ASN A 41 25.63 0.08 1.99
C ASN A 41 24.48 1.11 2.07
N TRP A 42 23.21 0.71 1.97
CA TRP A 42 22.10 1.66 1.94
C TRP A 42 22.05 2.59 3.16
N LYS A 43 22.45 2.08 4.33
CA LYS A 43 22.45 2.86 5.58
C LYS A 43 23.53 3.95 5.56
N GLU A 44 24.75 3.61 5.15
CA GLU A 44 25.84 4.58 5.00
C GLU A 44 25.55 5.57 3.87
N TRP A 45 24.93 5.09 2.80
CA TRP A 45 24.46 5.97 1.73
C TRP A 45 23.40 6.96 2.25
N LEU A 46 22.43 6.50 3.02
CA LEU A 46 21.40 7.33 3.64
C LEU A 46 22.03 8.37 4.57
N LYS A 47 22.96 7.97 5.42
CA LYS A 47 23.70 8.85 6.31
C LYS A 47 24.44 9.97 5.56
N SER A 48 25.03 9.64 4.43
CA SER A 48 25.79 10.61 3.62
C SER A 48 24.87 11.56 2.82
N ASN A 49 23.70 11.07 2.39
CA ASN A 49 22.78 11.77 1.49
C ASN A 49 21.51 12.31 2.18
N GLY A 50 21.19 11.87 3.38
CA GLY A 50 19.96 12.18 4.08
C GLY A 50 19.68 13.67 4.30
N LYS A 51 20.71 14.49 4.32
CA LYS A 51 20.60 15.96 4.42
C LYS A 51 19.96 16.63 3.22
N TYR A 52 19.86 15.92 2.09
CA TYR A 52 19.27 16.43 0.84
C TYR A 52 17.82 16.05 0.66
N PHE A 53 17.22 15.32 1.60
CA PHE A 53 15.82 14.89 1.50
C PHE A 53 14.90 15.83 2.28
N ASP A 54 13.89 16.36 1.59
CA ASP A 54 12.78 17.07 2.20
C ASP A 54 11.69 16.11 2.67
N TYR A 55 11.48 15.02 1.92
CA TYR A 55 10.47 14.00 2.18
C TYR A 55 11.03 12.60 1.98
N VAL A 56 10.60 11.67 2.83
CA VAL A 56 10.80 10.24 2.63
C VAL A 56 9.44 9.54 2.67
N PHE A 57 9.14 8.81 1.60
CA PHE A 57 7.91 8.06 1.45
C PHE A 57 8.19 6.57 1.72
N LEU A 58 7.61 6.04 2.78
CA LEU A 58 7.73 4.64 3.18
C LEU A 58 6.42 3.91 2.86
N SER A 59 6.53 2.78 2.18
CA SER A 59 5.38 2.02 1.69
C SER A 59 5.40 0.60 2.23
N ARG A 60 4.25 0.14 2.72
CA ARG A 60 3.99 -1.17 3.32
C ARG A 60 4.66 -1.38 4.70
N PRO A 61 3.94 -1.94 5.70
CA PRO A 61 4.45 -2.01 7.07
C PRO A 61 5.68 -2.89 7.22
N HIS A 62 5.71 -4.07 6.60
CA HIS A 62 6.83 -5.02 6.70
C HIS A 62 8.14 -4.52 6.06
N ILE A 63 8.03 -3.55 5.14
CA ILE A 63 9.18 -2.85 4.54
C ILE A 63 9.55 -1.65 5.38
N SER A 64 8.57 -0.79 5.67
CA SER A 64 8.78 0.50 6.33
C SER A 64 9.46 0.37 7.69
N ILE A 65 9.14 -0.68 8.46
CA ILE A 65 9.70 -0.91 9.79
C ILE A 65 11.21 -1.15 9.76
N LYS A 66 11.77 -1.63 8.65
CA LYS A 66 13.21 -1.85 8.48
C LYS A 66 13.99 -0.53 8.35
N TYR A 67 13.33 0.52 7.85
CA TYR A 67 13.98 1.75 7.42
C TYR A 67 13.66 2.96 8.30
N ILE A 68 12.50 3.00 8.95
CA ILE A 68 11.99 4.22 9.57
C ILE A 68 12.92 4.80 10.63
N ASP A 69 13.58 3.97 11.41
CA ASP A 69 14.51 4.42 12.46
C ASP A 69 15.77 5.05 11.86
N ALA A 70 16.34 4.42 10.82
CA ALA A 70 17.48 5.00 10.12
C ALA A 70 17.12 6.32 9.40
N VAL A 71 15.91 6.40 8.83
CA VAL A 71 15.42 7.64 8.21
C VAL A 71 15.31 8.74 9.28
N ARG A 72 14.76 8.44 10.45
CA ARG A 72 14.67 9.41 11.56
C ARG A 72 16.05 9.82 12.09
N GLU A 73 16.98 8.89 12.15
CA GLU A 73 18.34 9.16 12.68
C GLU A 73 19.17 10.00 11.71
N TYR A 74 19.13 9.69 10.41
CA TYR A 74 20.05 10.25 9.43
C TYR A 74 19.47 11.35 8.54
N THR A 75 18.19 11.67 8.68
CA THR A 75 17.55 12.72 7.89
C THR A 75 16.75 13.70 8.76
N LYS A 76 16.49 14.90 8.20
CA LYS A 76 15.50 15.85 8.70
C LYS A 76 14.22 15.84 7.89
N ALA A 77 14.10 14.90 6.98
CA ALA A 77 12.97 14.77 6.08
C ALA A 77 11.65 14.52 6.82
N LYS A 78 10.56 15.01 6.27
CA LYS A 78 9.22 14.61 6.70
C LYS A 78 8.96 13.19 6.21
N ILE A 79 8.61 12.29 7.14
CA ILE A 79 8.30 10.91 6.83
C ILE A 79 6.80 10.76 6.54
N ILE A 80 6.51 10.29 5.34
CA ILE A 80 5.18 9.91 4.90
C ILE A 80 5.12 8.38 4.90
N TYR A 81 4.21 7.81 5.69
CA TYR A 81 3.97 6.38 5.70
C TYR A 81 2.70 6.04 4.95
N PHE A 82 2.77 5.10 4.02
CA PHE A 82 1.62 4.58 3.28
C PHE A 82 1.39 3.11 3.64
N GLY A 83 0.38 2.87 4.47
CA GLY A 83 0.08 1.55 5.03
C GLY A 83 -0.59 0.61 4.01
N HIS A 84 -1.28 1.14 3.01
CA HIS A 84 -2.17 0.48 2.07
C HIS A 84 -3.47 0.01 2.73
N ASP A 85 -3.42 -1.04 3.50
CA ASP A 85 -4.50 -1.60 4.31
C ASP A 85 -4.02 -1.84 5.76
N LEU A 86 -4.96 -2.00 6.68
CA LEU A 86 -4.64 -2.37 8.04
C LEU A 86 -4.49 -3.90 8.15
N HIS A 87 -3.25 -4.36 8.16
CA HIS A 87 -2.93 -5.79 8.24
C HIS A 87 -3.53 -6.43 9.50
N TYR A 88 -3.45 -5.72 10.64
CA TYR A 88 -4.00 -6.26 11.88
C TYR A 88 -5.53 -6.49 11.82
N LEU A 89 -6.28 -5.67 11.07
CA LEU A 89 -7.71 -5.88 10.89
C LEU A 89 -8.00 -7.07 9.97
N ARG A 90 -7.19 -7.26 8.94
CA ARG A 90 -7.31 -8.39 8.04
C ARG A 90 -7.11 -9.70 8.80
N GLU A 91 -6.03 -9.79 9.56
CA GLU A 91 -5.71 -10.97 10.36
C GLU A 91 -6.76 -11.21 11.47
N MET A 92 -7.31 -10.14 12.08
CA MET A 92 -8.38 -10.28 13.07
C MET A 92 -9.66 -10.85 12.44
N ARG A 93 -10.05 -10.37 11.26
CA ARG A 93 -11.19 -10.91 10.51
C ARG A 93 -11.00 -12.38 10.12
N GLU A 94 -9.80 -12.73 9.71
CA GLU A 94 -9.43 -14.13 9.43
C GLU A 94 -9.63 -15.00 10.68
N TYR A 95 -9.17 -14.54 11.84
CA TYR A 95 -9.41 -15.23 13.11
C TYR A 95 -10.90 -15.35 13.44
N GLU A 96 -11.67 -14.26 13.31
CA GLU A 96 -13.11 -14.26 13.57
C GLU A 96 -13.90 -15.23 12.68
N LEU A 97 -13.45 -15.44 11.45
CA LEU A 97 -14.07 -16.33 10.48
C LEU A 97 -13.65 -17.80 10.67
N THR A 98 -12.39 -18.06 10.99
CA THR A 98 -11.82 -19.41 10.94
C THR A 98 -11.48 -20.00 12.30
N GLY A 99 -11.37 -19.16 13.34
CA GLY A 99 -10.84 -19.55 14.65
C GLY A 99 -9.34 -19.84 14.66
N ASN A 100 -8.60 -19.42 13.63
CA ASN A 100 -7.15 -19.66 13.52
C ASN A 100 -6.36 -18.82 14.52
N GLU A 101 -5.83 -19.45 15.57
CA GLU A 101 -5.04 -18.80 16.62
C GLU A 101 -3.77 -18.11 16.09
N GLN A 102 -3.20 -18.59 14.97
CA GLN A 102 -2.05 -17.91 14.36
C GLN A 102 -2.46 -16.54 13.82
N SER A 103 -3.63 -16.41 13.17
CA SER A 103 -4.15 -15.14 12.69
C SER A 103 -4.41 -14.15 13.85
N LEU A 104 -4.86 -14.64 15.01
CA LEU A 104 -5.00 -13.78 16.20
C LEU A 104 -3.64 -13.26 16.69
N LYS A 105 -2.63 -14.10 16.69
CA LYS A 105 -1.26 -13.69 17.06
C LYS A 105 -0.71 -12.68 16.06
N ASP A 106 -0.83 -12.99 14.77
CA ASP A 106 -0.34 -12.12 13.69
C ASP A 106 -1.05 -10.76 13.72
N SER A 107 -2.35 -10.73 14.01
CA SER A 107 -3.10 -9.47 14.22
C SER A 107 -2.49 -8.61 15.32
N LYS A 108 -2.14 -9.20 16.47
CA LYS A 108 -1.52 -8.47 17.57
C LYS A 108 -0.14 -7.91 17.22
N ASP A 109 0.66 -8.70 16.52
CA ASP A 109 2.00 -8.32 16.09
C ASP A 109 1.94 -7.21 15.02
N TRP A 110 1.04 -7.32 14.04
CA TRP A 110 0.80 -6.28 13.05
C TRP A 110 0.29 -5.00 13.69
N LYS A 111 -0.65 -5.07 14.63
CA LYS A 111 -1.16 -3.89 15.34
C LYS A 111 -0.03 -3.10 16.00
N LYS A 112 0.89 -3.80 16.65
CA LYS A 112 2.06 -3.17 17.28
C LYS A 112 2.93 -2.47 16.23
N THR A 113 3.28 -3.17 15.15
CA THR A 113 4.14 -2.66 14.08
C THR A 113 3.51 -1.45 13.37
N GLU A 114 2.23 -1.54 13.00
CA GLU A 114 1.54 -0.45 12.29
C GLU A 114 1.38 0.79 13.15
N LEU A 115 1.04 0.65 14.44
CA LEU A 115 0.97 1.78 15.37
C LEU A 115 2.36 2.41 15.60
N GLU A 116 3.41 1.61 15.70
CA GLU A 116 4.78 2.11 15.81
C GLU A 116 5.16 2.97 14.60
N LEU A 117 4.87 2.49 13.39
CA LEU A 117 5.12 3.22 12.14
C LEU A 117 4.34 4.54 12.10
N MET A 118 3.03 4.51 12.43
CA MET A 118 2.19 5.70 12.44
C MET A 118 2.69 6.75 13.45
N ARG A 119 3.16 6.33 14.63
CA ARG A 119 3.73 7.24 15.64
C ARG A 119 5.06 7.84 15.23
N LYS A 120 5.87 7.08 14.49
CA LYS A 120 7.16 7.54 13.98
C LYS A 120 7.04 8.37 12.70
N ALA A 121 5.96 8.26 11.93
CA ALA A 121 5.73 9.05 10.74
C ALA A 121 5.20 10.45 11.06
N ASP A 122 5.44 11.43 10.20
CA ASP A 122 4.84 12.77 10.31
C ASP A 122 3.38 12.77 9.85
N VAL A 123 3.05 11.89 8.90
CA VAL A 123 1.70 11.62 8.44
C VAL A 123 1.62 10.21 7.85
N SER A 124 0.50 9.54 8.07
CA SER A 124 0.21 8.24 7.49
C SER A 124 -0.98 8.33 6.55
N TYR A 125 -0.94 7.57 5.44
CA TYR A 125 -2.01 7.52 4.46
C TYR A 125 -2.60 6.12 4.36
N TYR A 126 -3.94 6.08 4.32
CA TYR A 126 -4.74 4.88 4.09
C TYR A 126 -5.81 5.15 3.03
N LEU A 127 -6.47 4.10 2.54
CA LEU A 127 -7.31 4.18 1.35
C LEU A 127 -8.78 4.51 1.66
N SER A 128 -9.26 4.17 2.86
CA SER A 128 -10.68 4.30 3.22
C SER A 128 -10.92 5.03 4.54
N ASN A 129 -12.11 5.62 4.67
CA ASN A 129 -12.55 6.22 5.93
C ASN A 129 -12.79 5.18 7.03
N VAL A 130 -13.03 3.92 6.67
CA VAL A 130 -13.18 2.82 7.64
C VAL A 130 -11.88 2.61 8.40
N GLU A 131 -10.76 2.58 7.69
CA GLU A 131 -9.43 2.45 8.31
C GLU A 131 -9.11 3.66 9.18
N LEU A 132 -9.41 4.87 8.72
CA LEU A 132 -9.20 6.08 9.51
C LEU A 132 -9.99 6.05 10.81
N ALA A 133 -11.26 5.64 10.76
CA ALA A 133 -12.12 5.54 11.94
C ALA A 133 -11.61 4.47 12.92
N GLU A 134 -11.09 3.37 12.41
CA GLU A 134 -10.51 2.32 13.25
C GLU A 134 -9.21 2.77 13.92
N ILE A 135 -8.32 3.42 13.19
CA ILE A 135 -7.09 3.99 13.75
C ILE A 135 -7.41 5.02 14.84
N ALA A 136 -8.37 5.89 14.59
CA ALA A 136 -8.79 6.92 15.57
C ALA A 136 -9.32 6.33 16.88
N LYS A 137 -9.95 5.14 16.85
CA LYS A 137 -10.38 4.42 18.06
C LYS A 137 -9.19 3.86 18.85
N VAL A 138 -8.15 3.42 18.14
CA VAL A 138 -6.99 2.78 18.74
C VAL A 138 -5.97 3.80 19.25
N ASP A 139 -5.67 4.81 18.45
CA ASP A 139 -4.74 5.89 18.79
C ASP A 139 -5.12 7.21 18.10
N PRO A 140 -5.88 8.08 18.76
CA PRO A 140 -6.30 9.35 18.19
C PRO A 140 -5.17 10.38 18.02
N THR A 141 -3.97 10.09 18.51
CA THR A 141 -2.82 11.03 18.45
C THR A 141 -2.07 10.97 17.14
N VAL A 142 -2.19 9.87 16.38
CA VAL A 142 -1.51 9.71 15.11
C VAL A 142 -2.16 10.52 13.99
N LYS A 143 -1.35 11.11 13.13
CA LYS A 143 -1.84 11.89 12.00
C LYS A 143 -2.11 10.99 10.81
N VAL A 144 -3.37 10.70 10.56
CA VAL A 144 -3.79 9.84 9.45
C VAL A 144 -4.67 10.62 8.48
N ARG A 145 -4.47 10.37 7.18
CA ARG A 145 -5.25 10.96 6.09
C ARG A 145 -5.65 9.91 5.07
N ARG A 146 -6.78 10.14 4.42
CA ARG A 146 -7.21 9.31 3.31
C ARG A 146 -6.55 9.79 2.00
N VAL A 147 -6.10 8.82 1.19
CA VAL A 147 -5.73 9.04 -0.20
C VAL A 147 -6.51 8.08 -1.08
N PRO A 148 -7.17 8.54 -2.16
CA PRO A 148 -7.88 7.64 -3.07
C PRO A 148 -6.89 6.78 -3.86
N ILE A 149 -7.28 5.54 -4.17
CA ILE A 149 -6.43 4.58 -4.92
C ILE A 149 -6.20 5.05 -6.36
N ASN A 150 -7.25 5.60 -6.99
CA ASN A 150 -7.27 5.90 -8.40
C ASN A 150 -7.24 7.41 -8.62
N ILE A 151 -6.18 7.87 -9.26
CA ILE A 151 -6.04 9.24 -9.73
C ILE A 151 -5.95 9.15 -11.25
N TYR A 152 -7.08 9.37 -11.92
CA TYR A 152 -7.11 9.52 -13.37
C TYR A 152 -7.00 11.01 -13.69
N THR A 153 -5.98 11.38 -14.46
CA THR A 153 -5.82 12.76 -14.95
C THR A 153 -6.81 13.06 -16.06
N ASP A 154 -7.15 12.04 -16.84
CA ASP A 154 -8.10 12.13 -17.94
C ASP A 154 -9.12 10.98 -17.82
N ILE A 155 -10.38 11.34 -17.70
CA ILE A 155 -11.50 10.40 -17.80
C ILE A 155 -12.07 10.56 -19.20
N PRO A 156 -11.92 9.57 -20.09
CA PRO A 156 -12.48 9.66 -21.43
C PRO A 156 -14.00 9.82 -21.34
N ASP A 157 -14.53 10.78 -22.12
CA ASP A 157 -15.98 10.99 -22.25
C ASP A 157 -16.59 9.87 -23.10
N ILE A 158 -16.77 8.72 -22.48
CA ILE A 158 -17.34 7.53 -23.12
C ILE A 158 -18.80 7.42 -22.71
N HIS A 159 -19.69 7.78 -23.62
CA HIS A 159 -21.12 7.54 -23.46
C HIS A 159 -21.44 6.04 -23.64
N TYR A 160 -21.49 5.31 -22.54
CA TYR A 160 -21.94 3.93 -22.55
C TYR A 160 -23.46 3.87 -22.46
N GLN A 161 -24.12 3.30 -23.48
CA GLN A 161 -25.53 2.97 -23.42
C GLN A 161 -25.68 1.67 -22.61
N ALA A 162 -26.27 1.77 -21.42
CA ALA A 162 -26.44 0.63 -20.52
C ALA A 162 -27.30 -0.49 -21.15
N GLU A 163 -28.21 -0.12 -22.06
CA GLU A 163 -29.13 -1.01 -22.79
C GLU A 163 -28.37 -2.04 -23.64
N ASN A 164 -27.15 -1.75 -24.05
CA ASN A 164 -26.34 -2.64 -24.88
C ASN A 164 -25.44 -3.58 -24.06
N ARG A 165 -25.52 -3.54 -22.72
CA ARG A 165 -24.71 -4.38 -21.84
C ARG A 165 -25.55 -5.55 -21.34
N LYS A 166 -25.01 -6.77 -21.52
CA LYS A 166 -25.73 -8.03 -21.15
C LYS A 166 -24.94 -8.89 -20.17
N ASP A 167 -23.63 -8.67 -20.06
CA ASP A 167 -22.75 -9.56 -19.32
C ASP A 167 -22.14 -8.89 -18.10
N ILE A 168 -21.68 -9.71 -17.16
CA ILE A 168 -20.92 -9.30 -15.98
C ILE A 168 -19.46 -9.68 -16.22
N ILE A 169 -18.54 -8.72 -16.00
CA ILE A 169 -17.11 -8.97 -16.03
C ILE A 169 -16.55 -8.98 -14.61
N PHE A 170 -15.74 -9.97 -14.29
CA PHE A 170 -14.92 -10.00 -13.08
C PHE A 170 -13.46 -9.74 -13.46
N VAL A 171 -12.82 -8.76 -12.75
CA VAL A 171 -11.41 -8.43 -12.95
C VAL A 171 -10.67 -8.72 -11.65
N GLY A 172 -9.78 -9.71 -11.66
CA GLY A 172 -8.98 -10.09 -10.50
C GLY A 172 -7.98 -11.20 -10.82
N GLY A 173 -6.83 -11.18 -10.13
CA GLY A 173 -5.83 -12.26 -10.24
C GLY A 173 -6.17 -13.41 -9.30
N PHE A 174 -6.22 -14.64 -9.80
CA PHE A 174 -6.53 -15.84 -9.00
C PHE A 174 -5.37 -16.33 -8.12
N GLY A 175 -4.21 -15.69 -8.18
CA GLY A 175 -3.17 -15.86 -7.17
C GLY A 175 -3.48 -15.17 -5.83
N HIS A 176 -4.56 -14.40 -5.74
CA HIS A 176 -5.03 -13.70 -4.55
C HIS A 176 -6.27 -14.38 -3.98
N PRO A 177 -6.19 -15.04 -2.79
CA PRO A 177 -7.30 -15.82 -2.23
C PRO A 177 -8.65 -15.09 -2.14
N PRO A 178 -8.74 -13.80 -1.75
CA PRO A 178 -10.00 -13.07 -1.74
C PRO A 178 -10.70 -12.98 -3.12
N ASN A 179 -9.94 -12.99 -4.22
CA ASN A 179 -10.55 -12.97 -5.56
C ASN A 179 -11.18 -14.32 -5.92
N ILE A 180 -10.58 -15.42 -5.43
CA ILE A 180 -11.14 -16.77 -5.60
C ILE A 180 -12.47 -16.88 -4.85
N ASP A 181 -12.48 -16.43 -3.60
CA ASP A 181 -13.68 -16.41 -2.77
C ASP A 181 -14.79 -15.57 -3.39
N ALA A 182 -14.45 -14.36 -3.84
CA ALA A 182 -15.40 -13.45 -4.49
C ALA A 182 -16.05 -14.07 -5.76
N VAL A 183 -15.28 -14.76 -6.60
CA VAL A 183 -15.81 -15.41 -7.81
C VAL A 183 -16.70 -16.59 -7.47
N LYS A 184 -16.33 -17.40 -6.49
CA LYS A 184 -17.18 -18.49 -5.99
C LYS A 184 -18.49 -17.95 -5.45
N TRP A 185 -18.43 -16.95 -4.58
CA TRP A 185 -19.62 -16.32 -4.03
C TRP A 185 -20.52 -15.71 -5.11
N LEU A 186 -19.92 -15.04 -6.11
CA LEU A 186 -20.65 -14.52 -7.27
C LEU A 186 -21.39 -15.64 -8.02
N GLY A 187 -20.68 -16.74 -8.36
CA GLY A 187 -21.22 -17.83 -9.17
C GLY A 187 -22.22 -18.73 -8.41
N GLU A 188 -21.94 -19.03 -7.17
CA GLU A 188 -22.69 -20.02 -6.39
C GLU A 188 -23.86 -19.42 -5.60
N GLU A 189 -23.74 -18.15 -5.15
CA GLU A 189 -24.72 -17.52 -4.29
C GLU A 189 -25.48 -16.35 -4.93
N ILE A 190 -24.80 -15.50 -5.70
CA ILE A 190 -25.40 -14.28 -6.25
C ILE A 190 -26.10 -14.57 -7.58
N MET A 191 -25.40 -15.17 -8.53
CA MET A 191 -25.93 -15.37 -9.88
C MET A 191 -27.18 -16.25 -9.93
N PRO A 192 -27.32 -17.33 -9.16
CA PRO A 192 -28.59 -18.08 -9.12
C PRO A 192 -29.77 -17.18 -8.75
N LYS A 193 -29.62 -16.32 -7.75
CA LYS A 193 -30.66 -15.37 -7.31
C LYS A 193 -30.99 -14.30 -8.36
N VAL A 194 -30.02 -13.94 -9.19
CA VAL A 194 -30.22 -13.01 -10.31
C VAL A 194 -31.00 -13.68 -11.42
N TRP A 195 -30.63 -14.92 -11.78
CA TRP A 195 -31.33 -15.69 -12.83
C TRP A 195 -32.75 -16.08 -12.48
N GLU A 196 -33.09 -16.27 -11.19
CA GLU A 196 -34.44 -16.50 -10.73
C GLU A 196 -35.36 -15.27 -10.92
N LYS A 197 -34.81 -14.07 -11.05
CA LYS A 197 -35.55 -12.80 -11.14
C LYS A 197 -35.63 -12.25 -12.56
N ASN A 198 -34.90 -12.79 -13.49
CA ASN A 198 -34.82 -12.41 -14.90
C ASN A 198 -35.09 -13.62 -15.80
#